data_52d38806f31adb5786d21375d041859b
#
_entry.id   52d38806f31adb5786d21375d041859b
#
_cell.length_a   1.000
_cell.length_b   1.000
_cell.length_c   1.000
_cell.angle_alpha   90.00
_cell.angle_beta   90.00
_cell.angle_gamma   90.00
#
_symmetry.space_group_name_H-M   'P 1'
#
loop_
_entity.id
_entity.type
_entity.pdbx_description
1 polymer ?
#
loop_
_entity_poly.entity_id
_entity_poly.type
_entity_poly.pdbx_seq_one_letter_code
_entity_poly.pdbx_strand_id
1 'polypeptide(L)'
;VKVGPLTFAEVKAGTTHVGDNRGGWIHASQRPRHEVRLPPFLILESPLSTSEVADLVGSDETVEEGVHEGIDAALLQRICAAVRPLVDEGFEVRPPSMAEWTHARESGVLKPQQGALEVLADAPFSNHRGAPMDGRPREGSGHGPLMEQLACIEVHPQKAGATATSSVPMDRRLPGTVLRLVLSPKRTSPARTVPKQADRAANLRIEVLSTLLIGVVPSFLIPVVRGFGSYALEGWGNLLFGGLVAGFVTGAVWRPRRPTVTWDDGEIHDEDERSVSQ
;
A
#
# COMPACT_ATOMS: atom_id res chain seq x y z
N VAL A 1 23.72 -12.61 -4.74
CA VAL A 1 24.66 -11.74 -5.48
C VAL A 1 25.31 -10.76 -4.51
N LYS A 2 26.65 -10.65 -4.56
CA LYS A 2 27.38 -9.72 -3.68
C LYS A 2 27.69 -8.43 -4.44
N VAL A 3 27.39 -7.28 -3.81
CA VAL A 3 27.65 -5.95 -4.35
C VAL A 3 28.27 -5.08 -3.25
N GLY A 4 29.58 -4.84 -3.35
CA GLY A 4 30.35 -4.22 -2.27
C GLY A 4 30.23 -5.02 -0.96
N PRO A 5 29.85 -4.37 0.17
CA PRO A 5 29.64 -5.07 1.44
C PRO A 5 28.31 -5.84 1.49
N LEU A 6 27.37 -5.56 0.57
CA LEU A 6 26.01 -6.04 0.62
C LEU A 6 25.81 -7.39 -0.09
N THR A 7 24.94 -8.23 0.45
CA THR A 7 24.56 -9.52 -0.15
C THR A 7 23.07 -9.54 -0.47
N PHE A 8 22.77 -9.56 -1.78
CA PHE A 8 21.40 -9.58 -2.30
C PHE A 8 20.96 -11.00 -2.62
N ALA A 9 19.73 -11.34 -2.28
CA ALA A 9 19.04 -12.54 -2.71
C ALA A 9 18.24 -12.26 -3.99
N GLU A 10 18.13 -13.28 -4.83
CA GLU A 10 17.33 -13.20 -6.06
C GLU A 10 15.87 -13.55 -5.78
N VAL A 11 14.97 -12.69 -6.25
CA VAL A 11 13.53 -12.94 -6.28
C VAL A 11 13.12 -13.19 -7.71
N LYS A 12 12.53 -14.35 -7.98
CA LYS A 12 12.07 -14.73 -9.33
C LYS A 12 10.89 -13.84 -9.76
N ALA A 13 10.75 -13.69 -11.08
CA ALA A 13 9.56 -13.07 -11.65
C ALA A 13 8.29 -13.75 -11.14
N GLY A 14 7.25 -12.96 -10.92
CA GLY A 14 5.99 -13.50 -10.42
C GLY A 14 4.89 -12.48 -10.34
N THR A 15 3.81 -12.90 -9.73
CA THR A 15 2.61 -12.08 -9.54
C THR A 15 2.27 -12.01 -8.06
N THR A 16 1.98 -10.81 -7.57
CA THR A 16 1.47 -10.58 -6.22
C THR A 16 0.24 -9.70 -6.25
N HIS A 17 -0.42 -9.54 -5.11
CA HIS A 17 -1.56 -8.66 -4.96
C HIS A 17 -1.31 -7.62 -3.89
N VAL A 18 -1.48 -6.37 -4.25
CA VAL A 18 -1.33 -5.23 -3.33
C VAL A 18 -2.70 -4.64 -3.01
N GLY A 19 -2.87 -4.20 -1.77
CA GLY A 19 -4.10 -3.60 -1.29
C GLY A 19 -5.13 -4.59 -0.78
N ASP A 20 -6.33 -4.06 -0.47
CA ASP A 20 -7.43 -4.82 0.12
C ASP A 20 -8.72 -4.65 -0.70
N ASN A 21 -9.51 -5.70 -0.79
CA ASN A 21 -10.80 -5.69 -1.46
C ASN A 21 -12.00 -5.59 -0.49
N ARG A 22 -11.76 -5.48 0.82
CA ARG A 22 -12.84 -5.31 1.78
C ARG A 22 -13.62 -4.04 1.52
N GLY A 23 -14.94 -4.13 1.59
CA GLY A 23 -15.81 -2.97 1.57
C GLY A 23 -15.70 -2.16 2.87
N GLY A 24 -16.47 -1.10 2.98
CA GLY A 24 -16.46 -0.22 4.14
C GLY A 24 -15.45 0.93 4.02
N TRP A 25 -15.72 2.03 4.71
CA TRP A 25 -14.91 3.25 4.62
C TRP A 25 -13.56 3.12 5.29
N ILE A 26 -13.48 2.34 6.37
CA ILE A 26 -12.23 2.11 7.10
C ILE A 26 -11.14 1.44 6.25
N HIS A 27 -11.52 0.78 5.16
CA HIS A 27 -10.59 0.13 4.24
C HIS A 27 -10.33 0.95 2.96
N ALA A 28 -10.84 2.19 2.88
CA ALA A 28 -10.78 3.00 1.67
C ALA A 28 -9.34 3.31 1.23
N SER A 29 -8.44 3.53 2.18
CA SER A 29 -7.02 3.81 1.92
C SER A 29 -6.25 2.64 1.31
N GLN A 30 -6.70 1.42 1.55
CA GLN A 30 -6.06 0.20 1.05
C GLN A 30 -6.66 -0.30 -0.27
N ARG A 31 -7.57 0.45 -0.88
CA ARG A 31 -8.27 0.07 -2.11
C ARG A 31 -7.81 0.83 -3.34
N PRO A 32 -8.01 0.24 -4.52
CA PRO A 32 -8.45 -1.13 -4.78
C PRO A 32 -7.33 -2.16 -4.55
N ARG A 33 -7.70 -3.40 -4.25
CA ARG A 33 -6.78 -4.53 -4.39
C ARG A 33 -6.49 -4.73 -5.87
N HIS A 34 -5.23 -4.90 -6.24
CA HIS A 34 -4.82 -5.05 -7.62
C HIS A 34 -3.70 -6.06 -7.77
N GLU A 35 -3.66 -6.67 -8.94
CA GLU A 35 -2.62 -7.59 -9.38
C GLU A 35 -1.39 -6.81 -9.83
N VAL A 36 -0.19 -7.25 -9.42
CA VAL A 36 1.08 -6.67 -9.88
C VAL A 36 1.95 -7.79 -10.41
N ARG A 37 2.45 -7.63 -11.64
CA ARG A 37 3.42 -8.55 -12.28
C ARG A 37 4.81 -7.98 -12.19
N LEU A 38 5.71 -8.73 -11.55
CA LEU A 38 7.08 -8.30 -11.29
C LEU A 38 8.06 -9.07 -12.16
N PRO A 39 9.08 -8.41 -12.74
CA PRO A 39 10.24 -9.07 -13.30
C PRO A 39 11.09 -9.66 -12.17
N PRO A 40 12.11 -10.45 -12.48
CA PRO A 40 13.09 -10.86 -11.48
C PRO A 40 13.86 -9.63 -10.99
N PHE A 41 14.19 -9.61 -9.71
CA PHE A 41 14.93 -8.53 -9.06
C PHE A 41 15.78 -9.08 -7.92
N LEU A 42 16.69 -8.26 -7.40
CA LEU A 42 17.55 -8.61 -6.27
C LEU A 42 17.18 -7.76 -5.07
N ILE A 43 17.12 -8.36 -3.88
CA ILE A 43 16.73 -7.67 -2.64
C ILE A 43 17.59 -8.13 -1.46
N LEU A 44 17.85 -7.25 -0.50
CA LEU A 44 18.48 -7.64 0.76
C LEU A 44 17.51 -8.51 1.58
N GLU A 45 17.97 -9.65 2.10
CA GLU A 45 17.14 -10.54 2.93
C GLU A 45 16.73 -9.89 4.26
N SER A 46 17.63 -9.06 4.81
CA SER A 46 17.44 -8.31 6.06
C SER A 46 17.60 -6.82 5.81
N PRO A 47 17.04 -5.94 6.65
CA PRO A 47 17.38 -4.54 6.64
C PRO A 47 18.89 -4.32 6.85
N LEU A 48 19.41 -3.18 6.39
CA LEU A 48 20.81 -2.82 6.52
C LEU A 48 21.24 -2.80 7.99
N SER A 49 22.39 -3.40 8.25
CA SER A 49 23.05 -3.32 9.57
C SER A 49 23.78 -1.99 9.73
N THR A 50 24.09 -1.64 10.99
CA THR A 50 24.84 -0.43 11.29
C THR A 50 26.25 -0.49 10.69
N SER A 51 26.90 -1.65 10.66
CA SER A 51 28.20 -1.83 10.01
C SER A 51 28.15 -1.62 8.50
N GLU A 52 27.14 -2.17 7.82
CA GLU A 52 26.98 -1.96 6.36
C GLU A 52 26.74 -0.49 6.02
N VAL A 53 25.95 0.21 6.82
CA VAL A 53 25.73 1.66 6.64
C VAL A 53 27.03 2.44 6.88
N ALA A 54 27.80 2.10 7.91
CA ALA A 54 29.10 2.74 8.18
C ALA A 54 30.09 2.54 7.04
N ASP A 55 30.19 1.32 6.49
CA ASP A 55 31.03 1.00 5.34
C ASP A 55 30.64 1.78 4.07
N LEU A 56 29.34 2.01 3.87
CA LEU A 56 28.83 2.70 2.69
C LEU A 56 28.98 4.22 2.75
N VAL A 57 28.74 4.82 3.91
CA VAL A 57 28.73 6.30 4.05
C VAL A 57 29.93 6.88 4.81
N GLY A 58 30.85 6.00 5.27
CA GLY A 58 32.10 6.41 5.86
C GLY A 58 31.93 7.08 7.23
N SER A 59 31.27 6.43 8.20
CA SER A 59 31.22 6.91 9.57
C SER A 59 32.28 6.20 10.44
N ASP A 60 33.13 6.97 11.11
CA ASP A 60 34.16 6.47 12.01
C ASP A 60 33.64 6.19 13.45
N GLU A 61 32.34 6.23 13.68
CA GLU A 61 31.78 5.97 15.01
C GLU A 61 31.82 4.47 15.32
N THR A 62 32.10 4.16 16.61
CA THR A 62 32.05 2.78 17.14
C THR A 62 30.65 2.20 16.87
N VAL A 63 30.63 1.25 15.96
CA VAL A 63 29.38 0.68 15.41
C VAL A 63 28.85 -0.37 16.38
N GLU A 64 27.70 -0.13 16.98
CA GLU A 64 26.96 -1.18 17.67
C GLU A 64 26.47 -2.22 16.66
N GLU A 65 26.63 -3.50 16.96
CA GLU A 65 26.08 -4.57 16.12
C GLU A 65 24.55 -4.54 16.17
N GLY A 66 23.91 -4.48 14.99
CA GLY A 66 22.46 -4.51 14.89
C GLY A 66 21.95 -3.95 13.58
N VAL A 67 20.64 -3.92 13.44
CA VAL A 67 19.98 -3.26 12.31
C VAL A 67 20.11 -1.75 12.50
N HIS A 68 20.43 -1.04 11.42
CA HIS A 68 20.51 0.42 11.44
C HIS A 68 19.12 1.03 11.50
N GLU A 69 18.86 1.82 12.53
CA GLU A 69 17.59 2.54 12.73
C GLU A 69 17.76 4.05 12.50
N GLY A 70 16.65 4.73 12.26
CA GLY A 70 16.64 6.17 12.09
C GLY A 70 16.99 6.61 10.66
N ILE A 71 16.22 6.16 9.69
CA ILE A 71 16.38 6.52 8.28
C ILE A 71 15.61 7.81 7.98
N ASP A 72 16.34 8.84 7.54
CA ASP A 72 15.80 10.05 6.92
C ASP A 72 16.07 10.07 5.40
N ALA A 73 15.47 11.01 4.68
CA ALA A 73 15.68 11.12 3.24
C ALA A 73 17.12 11.41 2.84
N ALA A 74 17.87 12.16 3.66
CA ALA A 74 19.26 12.51 3.38
C ALA A 74 20.16 11.27 3.50
N LEU A 75 20.00 10.47 4.55
CA LEU A 75 20.73 9.22 4.73
C LEU A 75 20.37 8.21 3.64
N LEU A 76 19.08 8.07 3.33
CA LEU A 76 18.60 7.23 2.22
C LEU A 76 19.30 7.58 0.89
N GLN A 77 19.35 8.86 0.53
CA GLN A 77 20.02 9.31 -0.70
C GLN A 77 21.52 9.01 -0.68
N ARG A 78 22.20 9.22 0.45
CA ARG A 78 23.64 8.93 0.60
C ARG A 78 23.92 7.44 0.41
N ILE A 79 23.13 6.56 1.02
CA ILE A 79 23.25 5.11 0.90
C ILE A 79 23.04 4.68 -0.56
N CYS A 80 21.96 5.13 -1.19
CA CYS A 80 21.69 4.81 -2.60
C CYS A 80 22.80 5.32 -3.52
N ALA A 81 23.31 6.53 -3.29
CA ALA A 81 24.42 7.11 -4.06
C ALA A 81 25.74 6.32 -3.90
N ALA A 82 26.01 5.80 -2.70
CA ALA A 82 27.20 4.97 -2.44
C ALA A 82 27.13 3.61 -3.14
N VAL A 83 25.95 2.99 -3.20
CA VAL A 83 25.76 1.68 -3.84
C VAL A 83 25.66 1.79 -5.35
N ARG A 84 25.14 2.89 -5.89
CA ARG A 84 24.87 3.07 -7.32
C ARG A 84 26.09 2.76 -8.25
N PRO A 85 27.32 3.24 -7.98
CA PRO A 85 28.47 2.97 -8.82
C PRO A 85 28.94 1.51 -8.80
N LEU A 86 28.47 0.70 -7.84
CA LEU A 86 28.82 -0.72 -7.69
C LEU A 86 27.88 -1.64 -8.46
N VAL A 87 26.84 -1.08 -9.10
CA VAL A 87 25.76 -1.82 -9.75
C VAL A 87 25.71 -1.49 -11.24
N ASP A 88 25.45 -2.51 -12.06
CA ASP A 88 25.30 -2.36 -13.51
C ASP A 88 24.25 -1.28 -13.87
N GLU A 89 24.50 -0.58 -14.98
CA GLU A 89 23.61 0.51 -15.45
C GLU A 89 22.17 0.06 -15.74
N GLY A 90 21.96 -1.22 -16.01
CA GLY A 90 20.64 -1.82 -16.26
C GLY A 90 19.73 -1.89 -15.03
N PHE A 91 20.25 -1.64 -13.82
CA PHE A 91 19.49 -1.72 -12.58
C PHE A 91 19.31 -0.35 -11.91
N GLU A 92 18.26 -0.24 -11.16
CA GLU A 92 18.00 0.87 -10.21
C GLU A 92 18.33 0.41 -8.80
N VAL A 93 18.99 1.29 -8.03
CA VAL A 93 19.25 1.10 -6.59
C VAL A 93 18.30 2.00 -5.81
N ARG A 94 17.44 1.43 -5.00
CA ARG A 94 16.44 2.16 -4.21
C ARG A 94 15.86 1.28 -3.10
N PRO A 95 15.02 1.81 -2.20
CA PRO A 95 14.15 0.97 -1.36
C PRO A 95 13.21 0.13 -2.25
N PRO A 96 12.68 -0.99 -1.74
CA PRO A 96 11.68 -1.76 -2.47
C PRO A 96 10.38 -0.94 -2.67
N SER A 97 9.67 -1.21 -3.75
CA SER A 97 8.26 -0.84 -3.82
C SER A 97 7.43 -1.74 -2.90
N MET A 98 6.22 -1.32 -2.55
CA MET A 98 5.28 -2.15 -1.79
C MET A 98 5.05 -3.52 -2.46
N ALA A 99 4.97 -3.55 -3.78
CA ALA A 99 4.77 -4.78 -4.54
C ALA A 99 6.00 -5.70 -4.49
N GLU A 100 7.21 -5.17 -4.66
CA GLU A 100 8.46 -5.93 -4.56
C GLU A 100 8.64 -6.48 -3.14
N TRP A 101 8.39 -5.67 -2.12
CA TRP A 101 8.47 -6.11 -0.73
C TRP A 101 7.48 -7.24 -0.43
N THR A 102 6.22 -7.08 -0.87
CA THR A 102 5.17 -8.07 -0.67
C THR A 102 5.51 -9.39 -1.37
N HIS A 103 5.93 -9.32 -2.65
CA HIS A 103 6.28 -10.50 -3.43
C HIS A 103 7.50 -11.25 -2.86
N ALA A 104 8.54 -10.53 -2.47
CA ALA A 104 9.73 -11.13 -1.86
C ALA A 104 9.41 -11.80 -0.52
N ARG A 105 8.48 -11.22 0.26
CA ARG A 105 7.99 -11.83 1.50
C ARG A 105 7.17 -13.09 1.22
N GLU A 106 6.22 -13.05 0.29
CA GLU A 106 5.40 -14.20 -0.11
C GLU A 106 6.25 -15.35 -0.65
N SER A 107 7.36 -15.01 -1.31
CA SER A 107 8.36 -15.98 -1.81
C SER A 107 9.28 -16.53 -0.71
N GLY A 108 9.15 -16.06 0.54
CA GLY A 108 9.97 -16.51 1.66
C GLY A 108 11.43 -16.01 1.65
N VAL A 109 11.76 -15.06 0.76
CA VAL A 109 13.12 -14.48 0.65
C VAL A 109 13.37 -13.45 1.75
N LEU A 110 12.35 -12.66 2.10
CA LEU A 110 12.49 -11.63 3.13
C LEU A 110 12.47 -12.19 4.55
N LYS A 111 13.34 -11.64 5.37
CA LYS A 111 13.32 -11.75 6.83
C LYS A 111 12.92 -10.39 7.42
N PRO A 112 11.61 -10.11 7.54
CA PRO A 112 11.17 -8.82 8.05
C PRO A 112 11.45 -8.72 9.55
N GLN A 113 11.87 -7.54 9.99
CA GLN A 113 12.01 -7.23 11.41
C GLN A 113 10.65 -6.85 11.97
N GLN A 114 10.18 -7.58 12.99
CA GLN A 114 8.90 -7.29 13.62
C GLN A 114 8.92 -5.95 14.35
N GLY A 115 7.89 -5.15 14.17
CA GLY A 115 7.74 -3.85 14.82
C GLY A 115 8.62 -2.74 14.23
N ALA A 116 9.43 -3.03 13.20
CA ALA A 116 10.17 -2.02 12.49
C ALA A 116 9.37 -1.46 11.30
N LEU A 117 9.58 -0.18 11.02
CA LEU A 117 9.02 0.54 9.89
C LEU A 117 10.03 0.47 8.72
N GLU A 118 9.82 -0.43 7.77
CA GLU A 118 10.69 -0.53 6.59
C GLU A 118 10.30 0.53 5.56
N VAL A 119 11.28 1.38 5.18
CA VAL A 119 11.09 2.46 4.20
C VAL A 119 10.87 1.88 2.81
N LEU A 120 9.86 2.40 2.11
CA LEU A 120 9.51 2.06 0.72
C LEU A 120 9.91 3.17 -0.25
N ALA A 121 10.06 2.82 -1.52
CA ALA A 121 10.28 3.78 -2.61
C ALA A 121 8.98 4.46 -3.08
N ASP A 122 7.82 3.90 -2.73
CA ASP A 122 6.53 4.47 -3.08
C ASP A 122 6.32 5.81 -2.40
N ALA A 123 5.77 6.78 -3.13
CA ALA A 123 5.23 7.97 -2.50
C ALA A 123 4.01 7.62 -1.63
N PRO A 124 3.79 8.28 -0.48
CA PRO A 124 2.62 8.06 0.33
C PRO A 124 1.36 8.63 -0.34
N PHE A 125 0.35 7.78 -0.54
CA PHE A 125 -0.93 8.14 -1.13
C PHE A 125 -2.09 7.65 -0.27
N SER A 126 -3.23 8.32 -0.43
CA SER A 126 -4.45 7.99 0.32
C SER A 126 -5.18 6.72 -0.16
N ASN A 127 -4.78 6.13 -1.29
CA ASN A 127 -5.37 4.91 -1.85
C ASN A 127 -4.48 4.35 -2.98
N HIS A 128 -4.81 3.17 -3.52
CA HIS A 128 -4.01 2.51 -4.58
C HIS A 128 -4.41 2.89 -6.02
N ARG A 129 -5.28 3.89 -6.23
CA ARG A 129 -5.61 4.32 -7.60
C ARG A 129 -4.44 5.02 -8.27
N GLY A 130 -4.16 4.64 -9.51
CA GLY A 130 -2.99 5.10 -10.26
C GLY A 130 -1.67 4.45 -9.82
N ALA A 131 -1.69 3.45 -8.94
CA ALA A 131 -0.50 2.68 -8.58
C ALA A 131 -0.02 1.85 -9.77
N PRO A 132 1.30 1.74 -10.00
CA PRO A 132 1.83 0.86 -11.04
C PRO A 132 1.50 -0.61 -10.76
N MET A 133 1.18 -1.35 -11.82
CA MET A 133 0.85 -2.77 -11.75
C MET A 133 2.02 -3.67 -12.22
N ASP A 134 3.20 -3.12 -12.35
CA ASP A 134 4.40 -3.80 -12.84
C ASP A 134 5.57 -3.82 -11.84
N GLY A 135 5.32 -3.46 -10.59
CA GLY A 135 6.30 -3.49 -9.51
C GLY A 135 7.17 -2.24 -9.40
N ARG A 136 7.08 -1.27 -10.31
CA ARG A 136 7.73 0.04 -10.11
C ARG A 136 7.14 0.74 -8.89
N PRO A 137 7.93 1.57 -8.18
CA PRO A 137 7.38 2.40 -7.12
C PRO A 137 6.38 3.40 -7.68
N ARG A 138 5.39 3.75 -6.87
CA ARG A 138 4.47 4.82 -7.21
C ARG A 138 5.19 6.16 -7.05
N GLU A 139 5.40 6.83 -8.16
CA GLU A 139 6.00 8.16 -8.20
C GLU A 139 4.97 9.24 -7.89
N GLY A 140 5.46 10.41 -7.50
CA GLY A 140 4.70 11.63 -7.30
C GLY A 140 4.95 12.26 -5.94
N SER A 141 4.61 13.51 -5.83
CA SER A 141 4.50 14.19 -4.54
C SER A 141 3.14 13.85 -3.96
N GLY A 142 3.07 13.29 -2.75
CA GLY A 142 1.81 13.19 -2.02
C GLY A 142 1.07 14.53 -2.01
N HIS A 143 -0.14 14.55 -1.50
CA HIS A 143 -0.95 15.77 -1.40
C HIS A 143 -0.99 16.24 0.06
N GLY A 144 -0.81 17.55 0.26
CA GLY A 144 -0.87 18.16 1.59
C GLY A 144 0.21 17.61 2.54
N PRO A 145 -0.13 17.20 3.75
CA PRO A 145 0.83 16.74 4.75
C PRO A 145 1.63 15.48 4.37
N LEU A 146 1.25 14.79 3.29
CA LEU A 146 1.95 13.59 2.81
C LEU A 146 3.14 13.91 1.90
N MET A 147 3.32 15.16 1.49
CA MET A 147 4.40 15.55 0.57
C MET A 147 5.80 15.39 1.15
N GLU A 148 5.93 15.57 2.47
CA GLU A 148 7.22 15.52 3.17
C GLU A 148 7.38 14.27 4.02
N GLN A 149 6.87 13.13 3.51
CA GLN A 149 6.89 11.87 4.23
C GLN A 149 7.46 10.74 3.37
N LEU A 150 8.12 9.80 4.04
CA LEU A 150 8.53 8.52 3.47
C LEU A 150 7.43 7.50 3.76
N ALA A 151 7.00 6.76 2.74
CA ALA A 151 6.12 5.63 2.94
C ALA A 151 6.87 4.49 3.62
N CYS A 152 6.20 3.82 4.54
CA CYS A 152 6.76 2.69 5.28
C CYS A 152 5.78 1.53 5.31
N ILE A 153 6.33 0.32 5.47
CA ILE A 153 5.56 -0.90 5.72
C ILE A 153 6.03 -1.54 7.02
N GLU A 154 5.08 -2.02 7.80
CA GLU A 154 5.32 -2.67 9.08
C GLU A 154 4.68 -4.06 9.09
N VAL A 155 5.38 -5.04 9.66
CA VAL A 155 4.80 -6.34 10.00
C VAL A 155 4.20 -6.25 11.39
N HIS A 156 2.92 -6.53 11.51
CA HIS A 156 2.20 -6.44 12.78
C HIS A 156 2.83 -7.39 13.82
N PRO A 157 3.28 -6.89 14.97
CA PRO A 157 4.06 -7.69 15.93
C PRO A 157 3.29 -8.87 16.54
N GLN A 158 1.97 -8.76 16.63
CA GLN A 158 1.13 -9.79 17.28
C GLN A 158 0.30 -10.61 16.29
N LYS A 159 0.21 -10.22 15.03
CA LYS A 159 -0.62 -10.90 14.02
C LYS A 159 0.24 -11.36 12.87
N ALA A 160 0.66 -12.61 12.92
CA ALA A 160 1.46 -13.22 11.87
C ALA A 160 0.81 -13.00 10.49
N GLY A 161 1.61 -12.52 9.56
CA GLY A 161 1.17 -12.29 8.19
C GLY A 161 0.48 -10.95 7.91
N ALA A 162 0.01 -10.22 8.90
CA ALA A 162 -0.58 -8.90 8.68
C ALA A 162 0.49 -7.83 8.50
N THR A 163 0.27 -6.95 7.51
CA THR A 163 1.09 -5.75 7.29
C THR A 163 0.24 -4.51 7.44
N ALA A 164 0.85 -3.43 7.89
CA ALA A 164 0.29 -2.10 7.91
C ALA A 164 1.19 -1.17 7.09
N THR A 165 0.58 -0.22 6.39
CA THR A 165 1.31 0.87 5.73
C THR A 165 1.17 2.12 6.57
N SER A 166 2.26 2.83 6.73
CA SER A 166 2.34 4.09 7.45
C SER A 166 3.24 5.06 6.69
N SER A 167 3.49 6.21 7.26
CA SER A 167 4.45 7.17 6.72
C SER A 167 5.17 7.88 7.87
N VAL A 168 6.41 8.26 7.62
CA VAL A 168 7.26 8.97 8.57
C VAL A 168 7.78 10.27 7.94
N PRO A 169 8.02 11.33 8.72
CA PRO A 169 8.63 12.55 8.20
C PRO A 169 9.97 12.27 7.52
N MET A 170 10.22 12.89 6.34
CA MET A 170 11.47 12.68 5.59
C MET A 170 12.67 13.40 6.20
N ASP A 171 12.45 14.40 7.04
CA ASP A 171 13.47 15.26 7.63
C ASP A 171 13.94 14.79 9.02
N ARG A 172 13.36 13.71 9.54
CA ARG A 172 13.62 13.24 10.90
C ARG A 172 14.01 11.78 10.96
N ARG A 173 15.03 11.49 11.75
CA ARG A 173 15.42 10.13 12.09
C ARG A 173 14.57 9.62 13.24
N LEU A 174 13.62 8.76 12.93
CA LEU A 174 12.77 8.15 13.94
C LEU A 174 13.30 6.76 14.30
N PRO A 175 13.42 6.42 15.61
CA PRO A 175 13.74 5.06 16.04
C PRO A 175 12.78 4.05 15.42
N GLY A 176 13.27 2.86 15.10
CA GLY A 176 12.49 1.80 14.48
C GLY A 176 12.26 1.96 12.97
N THR A 177 12.70 3.05 12.33
CA THR A 177 12.71 3.14 10.87
C THR A 177 13.97 2.47 10.33
N VAL A 178 13.79 1.49 9.44
CA VAL A 178 14.87 0.69 8.87
C VAL A 178 14.85 0.72 7.34
N LEU A 179 15.97 0.44 6.70
CA LEU A 179 16.13 0.47 5.26
C LEU A 179 16.55 -0.89 4.73
N ARG A 180 15.91 -1.28 3.64
CA ARG A 180 16.29 -2.39 2.78
C ARG A 180 16.48 -1.86 1.36
N LEU A 181 17.45 -2.38 0.63
CA LEU A 181 17.68 -2.01 -0.75
C LEU A 181 17.22 -3.12 -1.71
N VAL A 182 16.80 -2.68 -2.87
CA VAL A 182 16.49 -3.52 -4.03
C VAL A 182 17.31 -3.05 -5.24
N LEU A 183 17.71 -4.02 -6.06
CA LEU A 183 18.23 -3.80 -7.40
C LEU A 183 17.16 -4.27 -8.38
N SER A 184 16.41 -3.33 -8.93
CA SER A 184 15.30 -3.60 -9.84
C SER A 184 15.71 -3.24 -11.28
N PRO A 185 15.35 -4.04 -12.29
CA PRO A 185 15.69 -3.71 -13.67
C PRO A 185 15.03 -2.40 -14.10
N LYS A 186 15.81 -1.52 -14.74
CA LYS A 186 15.29 -0.29 -15.34
C LYS A 186 14.33 -0.60 -16.47
N ARG A 187 13.21 0.10 -16.51
CA ARG A 187 12.19 -0.06 -17.54
C ARG A 187 11.82 1.30 -18.12
N THR A 188 11.85 1.38 -19.45
CA THR A 188 11.54 2.61 -20.20
C THR A 188 10.11 2.63 -20.73
N SER A 189 9.45 1.45 -20.80
CA SER A 189 8.04 1.38 -21.23
C SER A 189 7.12 2.03 -20.21
N PRO A 190 5.99 2.63 -20.63
CA PRO A 190 5.01 3.17 -19.71
C PRO A 190 4.46 2.08 -18.79
N ALA A 191 4.20 2.43 -17.52
CA ALA A 191 3.64 1.50 -16.56
C ALA A 191 2.14 1.34 -16.82
N ARG A 192 1.65 0.09 -16.81
CA ARG A 192 0.23 -0.13 -16.56
C ARG A 192 -0.09 0.33 -15.16
N THR A 193 -1.19 1.05 -15.01
CA THR A 193 -1.61 1.59 -13.72
C THR A 193 -3.03 1.18 -13.38
N VAL A 194 -3.30 1.11 -12.07
CA VAL A 194 -4.66 0.96 -11.56
C VAL A 194 -5.51 2.15 -12.02
N PRO A 195 -6.72 1.94 -12.57
CA PRO A 195 -7.57 3.04 -13.04
C PRO A 195 -7.71 4.16 -11.99
N LYS A 196 -7.43 5.41 -12.40
CA LYS A 196 -7.50 6.59 -11.52
C LYS A 196 -8.93 6.91 -11.13
N GLN A 197 -9.88 6.70 -12.04
CA GLN A 197 -11.27 7.01 -11.80
C GLN A 197 -11.97 5.87 -11.03
N ALA A 198 -12.70 6.26 -9.99
CA ALA A 198 -13.61 5.33 -9.34
C ALA A 198 -14.88 5.24 -10.20
N ASP A 199 -15.40 4.04 -10.40
CA ASP A 199 -16.78 3.89 -10.83
C ASP A 199 -17.72 4.37 -9.72
N ARG A 200 -17.97 5.69 -9.74
CA ARG A 200 -18.82 6.35 -8.74
C ARG A 200 -20.25 5.84 -8.76
N ALA A 201 -20.76 5.50 -9.95
CA ALA A 201 -22.13 5.04 -10.11
C ALA A 201 -22.32 3.63 -9.51
N ALA A 202 -21.42 2.69 -9.80
CA ALA A 202 -21.45 1.36 -9.18
C ALA A 202 -21.24 1.42 -7.68
N ASN A 203 -20.33 2.26 -7.22
CA ASN A 203 -20.10 2.48 -5.78
C ASN A 203 -21.36 3.01 -5.09
N LEU A 204 -21.99 4.03 -5.67
CA LEU A 204 -23.23 4.61 -5.13
C LEU A 204 -24.37 3.58 -5.12
N ARG A 205 -24.55 2.82 -6.21
CA ARG A 205 -25.55 1.73 -6.26
C ARG A 205 -25.36 0.72 -5.15
N ILE A 206 -24.13 0.26 -4.90
CA ILE A 206 -23.83 -0.71 -3.83
C ILE A 206 -24.13 -0.09 -2.46
N GLU A 207 -23.78 1.16 -2.22
CA GLU A 207 -24.07 1.85 -0.97
C GLU A 207 -25.57 2.01 -0.72
N VAL A 208 -26.31 2.47 -1.72
CA VAL A 208 -27.76 2.62 -1.65
C VAL A 208 -28.45 1.26 -1.43
N LEU A 209 -28.13 0.24 -2.24
CA LEU A 209 -28.71 -1.10 -2.09
C LEU A 209 -28.41 -1.71 -0.71
N SER A 210 -27.17 -1.59 -0.24
CA SER A 210 -26.80 -2.11 1.08
C SER A 210 -27.53 -1.38 2.22
N THR A 211 -27.67 -0.06 2.13
CA THR A 211 -28.41 0.74 3.13
C THR A 211 -29.89 0.39 3.12
N LEU A 212 -30.50 0.20 1.93
CA LEU A 212 -31.87 -0.23 1.81
C LEU A 212 -32.10 -1.62 2.43
N LEU A 213 -31.25 -2.60 2.08
CA LEU A 213 -31.39 -3.98 2.55
C LEU A 213 -31.15 -4.13 4.05
N ILE A 214 -30.16 -3.45 4.60
CA ILE A 214 -29.75 -3.60 5.99
C ILE A 214 -30.51 -2.64 6.92
N GLY A 215 -30.82 -1.45 6.43
CA GLY A 215 -31.44 -0.39 7.23
C GLY A 215 -32.95 -0.27 7.03
N VAL A 216 -33.37 -0.02 5.77
CA VAL A 216 -34.76 0.35 5.48
C VAL A 216 -35.69 -0.87 5.50
N VAL A 217 -35.36 -1.94 4.81
CA VAL A 217 -36.20 -3.15 4.71
C VAL A 217 -36.57 -3.71 6.08
N PRO A 218 -35.64 -3.90 7.05
CA PRO A 218 -36.01 -4.36 8.38
C PRO A 218 -36.96 -3.42 9.12
N SER A 219 -36.83 -2.10 8.92
CA SER A 219 -37.72 -1.11 9.57
C SER A 219 -39.17 -1.22 9.12
N PHE A 220 -39.43 -1.75 7.94
CA PHE A 220 -40.78 -2.07 7.45
C PHE A 220 -41.21 -3.49 7.83
N LEU A 221 -40.32 -4.48 7.77
CA LEU A 221 -40.66 -5.87 8.07
C LEU A 221 -41.06 -6.06 9.54
N ILE A 222 -40.41 -5.39 10.48
CA ILE A 222 -40.70 -5.54 11.92
C ILE A 222 -42.17 -5.16 12.24
N PRO A 223 -42.70 -4.01 11.83
CA PRO A 223 -44.13 -3.67 12.01
C PRO A 223 -45.07 -4.68 11.31
N VAL A 224 -44.74 -5.12 10.11
CA VAL A 224 -45.56 -6.11 9.38
C VAL A 224 -45.65 -7.43 10.15
N VAL A 225 -44.53 -7.97 10.63
CA VAL A 225 -44.49 -9.24 11.36
C VAL A 225 -45.17 -9.14 12.74
N ARG A 226 -45.03 -7.99 13.41
CA ARG A 226 -45.62 -7.75 14.76
C ARG A 226 -47.07 -7.26 14.73
N GLY A 227 -47.64 -7.06 13.57
CA GLY A 227 -48.94 -6.38 13.39
C GLY A 227 -48.82 -4.86 13.57
N PHE A 228 -49.61 -4.12 12.81
CA PHE A 228 -49.64 -2.64 12.87
C PHE A 228 -50.44 -2.16 14.09
N GLY A 229 -49.87 -2.35 15.29
CA GLY A 229 -50.43 -1.76 16.50
C GLY A 229 -50.09 -0.26 16.59
N SER A 230 -50.82 0.49 17.49
CA SER A 230 -50.59 1.93 17.71
C SER A 230 -49.13 2.26 18.01
N TYR A 231 -48.46 1.42 18.82
CA TYR A 231 -47.04 1.56 19.13
C TYR A 231 -46.13 1.48 17.92
N ALA A 232 -46.44 0.61 16.93
CA ALA A 232 -45.67 0.48 15.73
C ALA A 232 -45.84 1.70 14.81
N LEU A 233 -47.01 2.29 14.77
CA LEU A 233 -47.28 3.52 13.99
C LEU A 233 -46.64 4.76 14.62
N GLU A 234 -46.72 4.92 15.94
CA GLU A 234 -46.12 6.04 16.67
C GLU A 234 -44.59 5.97 16.70
N GLY A 235 -44.01 4.74 16.81
CA GLY A 235 -42.56 4.48 16.86
C GLY A 235 -41.89 4.30 15.51
N TRP A 236 -42.62 4.28 14.40
CA TRP A 236 -42.07 3.94 13.11
C TRP A 236 -40.99 4.89 12.62
N GLY A 237 -41.12 6.19 12.86
CA GLY A 237 -40.08 7.19 12.56
C GLY A 237 -38.74 6.87 13.22
N ASN A 238 -38.78 6.48 14.49
CA ASN A 238 -37.57 6.07 15.23
C ASN A 238 -37.00 4.77 14.73
N LEU A 239 -37.84 3.83 14.31
CA LEU A 239 -37.43 2.56 13.74
C LEU A 239 -36.71 2.76 12.37
N LEU A 240 -37.27 3.63 11.52
CA LEU A 240 -36.68 4.01 10.26
C LEU A 240 -35.35 4.74 10.45
N PHE A 241 -35.31 5.71 11.37
CA PHE A 241 -34.08 6.44 11.71
C PHE A 241 -33.01 5.48 12.25
N GLY A 242 -33.36 4.62 13.19
CA GLY A 242 -32.47 3.59 13.72
C GLY A 242 -31.96 2.63 12.63
N GLY A 243 -32.83 2.25 11.69
CA GLY A 243 -32.45 1.44 10.53
C GLY A 243 -31.46 2.15 9.60
N LEU A 244 -31.68 3.44 9.32
CA LEU A 244 -30.74 4.25 8.51
C LEU A 244 -29.38 4.39 9.21
N VAL A 245 -29.37 4.67 10.52
CA VAL A 245 -28.13 4.73 11.31
C VAL A 245 -27.42 3.39 11.30
N ALA A 246 -28.14 2.29 11.52
CA ALA A 246 -27.57 0.95 11.46
C ALA A 246 -27.00 0.64 10.07
N GLY A 247 -27.70 1.00 8.99
CA GLY A 247 -27.23 0.87 7.62
C GLY A 247 -25.96 1.68 7.36
N PHE A 248 -25.89 2.90 7.86
CA PHE A 248 -24.72 3.76 7.75
C PHE A 248 -23.52 3.22 8.55
N VAL A 249 -23.70 2.84 9.81
CA VAL A 249 -22.62 2.30 10.65
C VAL A 249 -22.10 0.98 10.10
N THR A 250 -22.99 0.07 9.69
CA THR A 250 -22.58 -1.17 9.05
C THR A 250 -21.86 -0.91 7.72
N GLY A 251 -22.20 0.18 7.02
CA GLY A 251 -21.52 0.66 5.83
C GLY A 251 -20.09 1.09 6.08
N ALA A 252 -19.80 1.67 7.23
CA ALA A 252 -18.44 2.06 7.58
C ALA A 252 -17.53 0.83 7.83
N VAL A 253 -18.09 -0.21 8.45
CA VAL A 253 -17.33 -1.38 8.93
C VAL A 253 -17.47 -2.58 7.97
N TRP A 254 -18.69 -2.82 7.46
CA TRP A 254 -19.02 -4.02 6.70
C TRP A 254 -19.77 -3.66 5.41
N ARG A 255 -19.15 -3.94 4.29
CA ARG A 255 -19.75 -3.85 2.95
C ARG A 255 -19.25 -5.01 2.10
N PRO A 256 -19.97 -5.37 1.03
CA PRO A 256 -19.50 -6.39 0.08
C PRO A 256 -18.08 -6.11 -0.40
N ARG A 257 -17.33 -7.18 -0.60
CA ARG A 257 -15.98 -7.07 -1.16
C ARG A 257 -16.03 -6.46 -2.54
N ARG A 258 -15.04 -5.66 -2.87
CA ARG A 258 -14.86 -5.06 -4.19
C ARG A 258 -14.09 -6.01 -5.10
N PRO A 259 -14.32 -5.96 -6.43
CA PRO A 259 -13.50 -6.72 -7.36
C PRO A 259 -12.02 -6.33 -7.23
N THR A 260 -11.16 -7.31 -7.46
CA THR A 260 -9.71 -7.05 -7.60
C THR A 260 -9.47 -6.58 -9.01
N VAL A 261 -8.69 -5.52 -9.19
CA VAL A 261 -8.24 -5.04 -10.50
C VAL A 261 -7.19 -6.03 -11.01
N THR A 262 -7.42 -6.63 -12.17
CA THR A 262 -6.48 -7.54 -12.80
C THR A 262 -5.48 -6.80 -13.68
N TRP A 263 -4.43 -7.47 -14.11
CA TRP A 263 -3.46 -6.88 -15.03
C TRP A 263 -4.11 -6.41 -16.34
N ASP A 264 -5.13 -7.13 -16.82
CA ASP A 264 -5.79 -6.82 -18.08
C ASP A 264 -6.75 -5.61 -17.97
N ASP A 265 -7.19 -5.28 -16.75
CA ASP A 265 -8.00 -4.11 -16.46
C ASP A 265 -7.17 -2.82 -16.31
N GLY A 266 -5.84 -2.92 -16.23
CA GLY A 266 -4.95 -1.78 -16.10
C GLY A 266 -4.83 -1.00 -17.41
N GLU A 267 -5.09 0.30 -17.37
CA GLU A 267 -4.96 1.19 -18.54
C GLU A 267 -3.50 1.62 -18.74
N ILE A 268 -3.08 1.66 -20.01
CA ILE A 268 -1.86 2.34 -20.43
C ILE A 268 -2.26 3.76 -20.79
N HIS A 269 -1.91 4.73 -19.97
CA HIS A 269 -2.39 6.13 -20.06
C HIS A 269 -1.81 6.95 -21.24
N ASP A 270 -1.43 6.37 -22.36
CA ASP A 270 -0.90 7.11 -23.51
C ASP A 270 -1.95 7.62 -24.52
N GLU A 271 -3.23 7.24 -24.38
CA GLU A 271 -4.25 7.61 -25.35
C GLU A 271 -5.09 8.86 -24.98
N ASP A 272 -5.19 9.20 -23.69
CA ASP A 272 -6.09 10.28 -23.25
C ASP A 272 -5.47 11.70 -23.34
N GLU A 273 -4.16 11.86 -23.45
CA GLU A 273 -3.56 13.20 -23.63
C GLU A 273 -3.66 13.73 -25.07
N ARG A 274 -3.93 12.87 -26.04
CA ARG A 274 -4.06 13.29 -27.45
C ARG A 274 -5.44 13.77 -27.84
N SER A 275 -6.46 13.48 -27.04
CA SER A 275 -7.85 13.88 -27.33
C SER A 275 -8.26 15.26 -26.79
N VAL A 276 -7.43 15.88 -25.95
CA VAL A 276 -7.73 17.21 -25.36
C VAL A 276 -7.03 18.36 -26.10
N SER A 277 -6.21 18.06 -27.11
CA SER A 277 -5.47 19.07 -27.92
C SER A 277 -6.00 19.19 -29.38
N GLN A 278 -7.24 18.77 -29.65
CA GLN A 278 -7.93 19.08 -30.91
C GLN A 278 -9.15 19.98 -30.72
#